data_3c7a1dd7e8521dd02ac503b1401e30fd
#
_entry.id   3c7a1dd7e8521dd02ac503b1401e30fd
#
_cell.length_a   1.000
_cell.length_b   1.000
_cell.length_c   1.000
_cell.angle_alpha   90.00
_cell.angle_beta   90.00
_cell.angle_gamma   90.00
#
_symmetry.space_group_name_H-M   'P 1'
#
loop_
_entity.id
_entity.type
_entity.pdbx_description
1 polymer ?
#
loop_
_entity_poly.entity_id
_entity_poly.type
_entity_poly.pdbx_seq_one_letter_code
_entity_poly.pdbx_strand_id
1 'polypeptide(L)'
;MTAQGSAVDQNWSELVATMEKMHVAMASVEPSGNSDVDFVRLMIPHHQAAIDMAKTQLLYGKDPQVRRLAQEIITDQQLEIELMNLWLKQHKQEH
;
A
#
# COMPACT_ATOMS: atom_id res chain seq x y z
N MET A 1 -2.11 26.91 -19.93
CA MET A 1 -2.17 26.43 -19.66
C MET A 1 -2.44 25.82 -19.00
N THR A 2 -2.57 25.69 -18.66
CA THR A 2 -2.65 25.14 -18.18
C THR A 2 -2.98 24.16 -17.84
N ALA A 3 -2.93 23.73 -17.98
CA ALA A 3 -3.27 22.36 -17.94
C ALA A 3 -3.02 21.70 -16.66
N GLN A 4 -2.75 22.47 -15.72
CA GLN A 4 -2.63 21.88 -14.43
C GLN A 4 -3.96 21.26 -14.09
N GLY A 5 -3.95 20.17 -13.39
CA GLY A 5 -5.17 19.49 -13.04
C GLY A 5 -5.67 18.53 -14.10
N SER A 6 -4.88 18.25 -15.12
CA SER A 6 -5.28 17.19 -16.02
C SER A 6 -5.37 15.87 -15.24
N ALA A 7 -6.26 14.98 -15.67
CA ALA A 7 -6.42 13.70 -14.98
C ALA A 7 -5.13 12.91 -14.98
N VAL A 8 -4.34 13.00 -16.06
CA VAL A 8 -3.06 12.29 -16.13
C VAL A 8 -2.08 12.82 -15.09
N ASP A 9 -2.00 14.14 -14.95
CA ASP A 9 -1.11 14.76 -13.97
C ASP A 9 -1.53 14.45 -12.56
N GLN A 10 -2.84 14.49 -12.29
CA GLN A 10 -3.36 14.18 -10.96
C GLN A 10 -3.12 12.72 -10.61
N ASN A 11 -3.30 11.82 -11.57
CA ASN A 11 -3.03 10.41 -11.37
C ASN A 11 -1.57 10.20 -10.94
N TRP A 12 -0.64 10.78 -11.69
CA TRP A 12 0.77 10.61 -11.39
C TRP A 12 1.13 11.19 -10.03
N SER A 13 0.60 12.38 -9.72
CA SER A 13 0.84 13.00 -8.42
C SER A 13 0.35 12.13 -7.27
N GLU A 14 -0.80 11.50 -7.42
CA GLU A 14 -1.34 10.65 -6.38
C GLU A 14 -0.50 9.38 -6.21
N LEU A 15 -0.04 8.81 -7.32
CA LEU A 15 0.83 7.64 -7.23
C LEU A 15 2.14 7.99 -6.52
N VAL A 16 2.72 9.14 -6.85
CA VAL A 16 3.96 9.58 -6.20
C VAL A 16 3.72 9.83 -4.71
N ALA A 17 2.62 10.48 -4.35
CA ALA A 17 2.30 10.74 -2.95
C ALA A 17 2.14 9.44 -2.18
N THR A 18 1.54 8.43 -2.78
CA THR A 18 1.40 7.12 -2.17
C THR A 18 2.77 6.48 -1.91
N MET A 19 3.67 6.58 -2.88
CA MET A 19 5.01 6.03 -2.73
C MET A 19 5.78 6.73 -1.61
N GLU A 20 5.65 8.06 -1.53
CA GLU A 20 6.30 8.82 -0.46
C GLU A 20 5.76 8.44 0.91
N LYS A 21 4.45 8.28 1.02
CA LYS A 21 3.83 7.86 2.26
C LYS A 21 4.33 6.48 2.67
N MET A 22 4.47 5.58 1.72
CA MET A 22 5.00 4.24 1.97
C MET A 22 6.43 4.32 2.50
N HIS A 23 7.26 5.12 1.84
CA HIS A 23 8.67 5.24 2.23
C HIS A 23 8.80 5.78 3.66
N VAL A 24 7.99 6.79 4.01
CA VAL A 24 8.01 7.34 5.37
C VAL A 24 7.60 6.28 6.37
N ALA A 25 6.54 5.53 6.07
CA ALA A 25 6.05 4.51 6.98
C ALA A 25 7.08 3.39 7.16
N MET A 26 7.70 2.95 6.06
CA MET A 26 8.71 1.90 6.14
C MET A 26 9.96 2.36 6.89
N ALA A 27 10.35 3.63 6.68
CA ALA A 27 11.54 4.18 7.33
C ALA A 27 11.36 4.31 8.85
N SER A 28 10.12 4.35 9.33
CA SER A 28 9.88 4.47 10.76
C SER A 28 9.81 3.12 11.47
N VAL A 29 9.91 2.02 10.74
CA VAL A 29 9.97 0.69 11.36
C VAL A 29 11.37 0.46 11.92
N GLU A 30 11.42 0.05 13.18
CA GLU A 30 12.71 -0.21 13.86
C GLU A 30 12.99 -1.70 13.85
N PRO A 31 14.25 -2.10 13.67
CA PRO A 31 14.59 -3.53 13.76
C PRO A 31 14.25 -4.07 15.15
N SER A 32 13.59 -5.21 15.19
CA SER A 32 13.18 -5.83 16.45
C SER A 32 14.12 -6.92 16.93
N GLY A 33 15.00 -7.39 16.06
CA GLY A 33 15.82 -8.56 16.35
C GLY A 33 15.17 -9.86 15.92
N ASN A 34 13.95 -9.80 15.39
CA ASN A 34 13.23 -10.98 14.91
C ASN A 34 12.89 -10.75 13.44
N SER A 35 13.45 -11.58 12.56
CA SER A 35 13.28 -11.36 11.14
C SER A 35 11.84 -11.50 10.67
N ASP A 36 11.07 -12.37 11.29
CA ASP A 36 9.66 -12.54 10.90
C ASP A 36 8.85 -11.31 11.25
N VAL A 37 9.08 -10.75 12.43
CA VAL A 37 8.40 -9.52 12.86
C VAL A 37 8.78 -8.36 11.96
N ASP A 38 10.07 -8.24 11.64
CA ASP A 38 10.55 -7.14 10.82
C ASP A 38 9.96 -7.20 9.42
N PHE A 39 9.93 -8.40 8.83
CA PHE A 39 9.33 -8.59 7.52
C PHE A 39 7.86 -8.16 7.51
N VAL A 40 7.10 -8.65 8.48
CA VAL A 40 5.67 -8.35 8.55
C VAL A 40 5.44 -6.85 8.74
N ARG A 41 6.22 -6.22 9.62
CA ARG A 41 6.07 -4.79 9.86
C ARG A 41 6.37 -3.95 8.63
N LEU A 42 7.31 -4.39 7.81
CA LEU A 42 7.62 -3.68 6.57
C LEU A 42 6.59 -3.95 5.48
N MET A 43 6.04 -5.16 5.46
CA MET A 43 5.06 -5.53 4.44
C MET A 43 3.71 -4.83 4.61
N ILE A 44 3.32 -4.50 5.84
CA ILE A 44 2.03 -3.83 6.05
C ILE A 44 1.97 -2.50 5.30
N PRO A 45 2.90 -1.56 5.48
CA PRO A 45 2.83 -0.31 4.70
C PRO A 45 3.03 -0.56 3.20
N HIS A 46 3.78 -1.57 2.83
CA HIS A 46 3.96 -1.93 1.43
C HIS A 46 2.62 -2.35 0.81
N HIS A 47 1.87 -3.21 1.51
CA HIS A 47 0.55 -3.65 1.07
C HIS A 47 -0.45 -2.50 1.06
N GLN A 48 -0.36 -1.61 2.05
CA GLN A 48 -1.24 -0.45 2.09
C GLN A 48 -1.01 0.45 0.87
N ALA A 49 0.24 0.61 0.47
CA ALA A 49 0.55 1.39 -0.73
C ALA A 49 -0.07 0.75 -1.98
N ALA A 50 -0.04 -0.58 -2.06
CA ALA A 50 -0.67 -1.26 -3.19
C ALA A 50 -2.17 -0.99 -3.24
N ILE A 51 -2.84 -0.99 -2.09
CA ILE A 51 -4.26 -0.66 -2.01
C ILE A 51 -4.49 0.77 -2.47
N ASP A 52 -3.70 1.71 -1.98
CA ASP A 52 -3.86 3.11 -2.32
C ASP A 52 -3.63 3.35 -3.82
N MET A 53 -2.62 2.70 -4.39
CA MET A 53 -2.36 2.81 -5.83
C MET A 53 -3.49 2.20 -6.64
N ALA A 54 -4.05 1.08 -6.18
CA ALA A 54 -5.18 0.46 -6.86
C ALA A 54 -6.41 1.35 -6.83
N LYS A 55 -6.64 2.05 -5.72
CA LYS A 55 -7.75 3.01 -5.64
C LYS A 55 -7.55 4.15 -6.62
N THR A 56 -6.32 4.65 -6.74
CA THR A 56 -6.00 5.69 -7.71
C THR A 56 -6.25 5.17 -9.13
N GLN A 57 -5.89 3.93 -9.41
CA GLN A 57 -6.15 3.33 -10.71
C GLN A 57 -7.66 3.29 -11.01
N LEU A 58 -8.49 2.96 -10.03
CA LEU A 58 -9.93 2.92 -10.24
C LEU A 58 -10.50 4.32 -10.47
N LEU A 59 -9.86 5.34 -9.93
CA LEU A 59 -10.32 6.71 -10.10
C LEU A 59 -9.97 7.26 -11.48
N TYR A 60 -8.78 6.95 -12.00
CA TYR A 60 -8.30 7.56 -13.22
C TYR A 60 -8.13 6.59 -14.38
N GLY A 61 -7.98 5.31 -14.11
CA GLY A 61 -7.72 4.32 -15.15
C GLY A 61 -8.95 3.99 -15.96
N LYS A 62 -8.73 3.53 -17.19
CA LYS A 62 -9.84 3.27 -18.11
C LYS A 62 -9.85 1.85 -18.65
N ASP A 63 -8.71 1.17 -18.65
CA ASP A 63 -8.63 -0.17 -19.19
C ASP A 63 -9.39 -1.15 -18.30
N PRO A 64 -10.36 -1.88 -18.85
CA PRO A 64 -11.19 -2.77 -18.00
C PRO A 64 -10.40 -3.87 -17.30
N GLN A 65 -9.38 -4.41 -17.96
CA GLN A 65 -8.61 -5.48 -17.36
C GLN A 65 -7.77 -4.96 -16.20
N VAL A 66 -7.16 -3.79 -16.37
CA VAL A 66 -6.35 -3.19 -15.32
C VAL A 66 -7.26 -2.75 -14.15
N ARG A 67 -8.45 -2.24 -14.45
CA ARG A 67 -9.39 -1.87 -13.40
C ARG A 67 -9.81 -3.09 -12.58
N ARG A 68 -10.04 -4.22 -13.24
CA ARG A 68 -10.39 -5.45 -12.54
C ARG A 68 -9.22 -5.90 -11.65
N LEU A 69 -8.00 -5.83 -12.18
CA LEU A 69 -6.82 -6.17 -11.40
C LEU A 69 -6.72 -5.29 -10.16
N ALA A 70 -6.99 -3.99 -10.30
CA ALA A 70 -6.94 -3.08 -9.17
C ALA A 70 -7.96 -3.46 -8.10
N GLN A 71 -9.16 -3.87 -8.50
CA GLN A 71 -10.16 -4.31 -7.54
C GLN A 71 -9.72 -5.56 -6.79
N GLU A 72 -9.11 -6.49 -7.50
CA GLU A 72 -8.59 -7.71 -6.88
C GLU A 72 -7.47 -7.40 -5.90
N ILE A 73 -6.59 -6.48 -6.27
CA ILE A 73 -5.50 -6.08 -5.39
C ILE A 73 -6.05 -5.49 -4.09
N ILE A 74 -7.05 -4.63 -4.19
CA ILE A 74 -7.64 -4.03 -2.98
C ILE A 74 -8.14 -5.12 -2.04
N THR A 75 -8.89 -6.08 -2.57
CA THR A 75 -9.45 -7.15 -1.75
C THR A 75 -8.37 -8.04 -1.15
N ASP A 76 -7.44 -8.49 -2.00
CA ASP A 76 -6.41 -9.42 -1.55
C ASP A 76 -5.45 -8.79 -0.56
N GLN A 77 -5.05 -7.54 -0.81
CA GLN A 77 -4.10 -6.87 0.06
C GLN A 77 -4.73 -6.52 1.40
N GLN A 78 -6.01 -6.15 1.41
CA GLN A 78 -6.70 -5.90 2.67
C GLN A 78 -6.75 -7.14 3.54
N LEU A 79 -7.04 -8.29 2.93
CA LEU A 79 -7.04 -9.55 3.67
C LEU A 79 -5.66 -9.85 4.23
N GLU A 80 -4.62 -9.65 3.43
CA GLU A 80 -3.26 -9.93 3.88
C GLU A 80 -2.85 -9.00 5.01
N ILE A 81 -3.25 -7.73 4.95
CA ILE A 81 -2.97 -6.80 6.05
C ILE A 81 -3.64 -7.28 7.33
N GLU A 82 -4.90 -7.73 7.23
CA GLU A 82 -5.60 -8.23 8.42
C GLU A 82 -4.88 -9.44 9.00
N LEU A 83 -4.44 -10.35 8.15
CA LEU A 83 -3.70 -11.52 8.61
C LEU A 83 -2.38 -11.15 9.27
N MET A 84 -1.66 -10.18 8.67
CA MET A 84 -0.39 -9.72 9.21
C MET A 84 -0.59 -9.04 10.56
N ASN A 85 -1.62 -8.22 10.69
CA ASN A 85 -1.91 -7.57 11.96
C ASN A 85 -2.29 -8.59 13.04
N LEU A 86 -3.06 -9.60 12.66
CA LEU A 86 -3.41 -10.66 13.59
C LEU A 86 -2.17 -11.42 14.03
N TRP A 87 -1.30 -11.74 13.09
CA TRP A 87 -0.07 -12.44 13.41
C TRP A 87 0.80 -11.63 14.38
N LEU A 88 0.95 -10.33 14.11
CA LEU A 88 1.72 -9.45 15.00
C LEU A 88 1.12 -9.41 16.40
N LYS A 89 -0.21 -9.33 16.47
CA LYS A 89 -0.91 -9.29 17.76
C LYS A 89 -0.64 -10.55 18.57
N GLN A 90 -0.61 -11.70 17.90
CA GLN A 90 -0.36 -12.97 18.56
C GLN A 90 1.09 -13.14 18.98
N HIS A 91 2.01 -12.41 18.36
CA HIS A 91 3.46 -12.59 18.58
C HIS A 91 4.11 -11.43 19.32
N LYS A 92 3.36 -10.39 19.66
CA LYS A 92 3.97 -9.21 20.27
C LYS A 92 4.43 -9.46 21.69
N GLN A 93 3.98 -10.54 22.29
CA GLN A 93 4.37 -10.92 23.64
C GLN A 93 5.69 -11.67 23.68
N GLU A 94 6.21 -12.03 22.52
CA GLU A 94 7.40 -12.85 22.42
C GLU A 94 8.62 -11.96 22.34
N HIS A 95 9.25 -11.71 23.44
CA HIS A 95 10.50 -10.96 23.41
C HIS A 95 11.18 -11.00 24.76
#